data_135951384c2123f80c5edc89e12ef634
#
_entry.id   135951384c2123f80c5edc89e12ef634
#
_cell.length_a   1.000
_cell.length_b   1.000
_cell.length_c   1.000
_cell.angle_alpha   90.00
_cell.angle_beta   90.00
_cell.angle_gamma   90.00
#
_symmetry.space_group_name_H-M   'P 1'
#
loop_
_entity.id
_entity.type
_entity.pdbx_description
1 polymer ?
#
loop_
_entity_poly.entity_id
_entity_poly.type
_entity_poly.pdbx_seq_one_letter_code
_entity_poly.pdbx_strand_id
1 'polypeptide(L)'
;MAITCLASFSAHAQKFVGGDISLLSAYEEHGASYYDTDGTTSITNLLEYFQQQGHNAMRVRLFHTPSNAPAQAKGEGVIQDLPYVVALGQRIKANGMAFMLDLHYSDTWADPSNQWLPKAWEGLTDVALQDSVYNYTKKVLQAMVDANATPDFIQTGNEISYGMLWGVNGGSSCKKYYAGQSTNAVRFFNLLKYAGKACRDVCPNAKIVLHTERISTPDYIVKWYKDMDQNQVDYDIIGTSYYSYYHGDLKQLSKALQTIERNFSKDIMVVETGYYHDWQPNTVDYDLSDTYPINGEGQKAFTEALIDTLNAHPQVKGLFWWDMEVNEHGLDWNTQRVTDGWYNAGLFDNATGAAEPAIKVLKNFLVTDKIDIPSVNAT
;
A
#
# COMPACT_ATOMS: atom_id res chain seq x y z
N MET A 1 49.19 7.49 -23.40
CA MET A 1 48.44 7.65 -22.13
C MET A 1 46.97 7.77 -22.48
N ALA A 2 46.22 6.67 -22.45
CA ALA A 2 44.79 6.66 -22.79
C ALA A 2 44.02 6.90 -21.51
N ILE A 3 43.28 8.02 -21.45
CA ILE A 3 42.37 8.35 -20.35
C ILE A 3 41.05 7.60 -20.60
N THR A 4 40.88 6.51 -19.89
CA THR A 4 39.59 5.79 -19.88
C THR A 4 38.61 6.58 -18.97
N CYS A 5 37.70 7.31 -19.61
CA CYS A 5 36.55 7.88 -18.89
C CYS A 5 35.65 6.74 -18.45
N LEU A 6 35.68 6.39 -17.16
CA LEU A 6 34.69 5.56 -16.53
C LEU A 6 33.41 6.39 -16.37
N ALA A 7 32.46 6.22 -17.28
CA ALA A 7 31.10 6.70 -17.08
C ALA A 7 30.50 5.91 -15.95
N SER A 8 30.32 6.55 -14.79
CA SER A 8 29.53 6.02 -13.69
C SER A 8 28.07 5.98 -14.13
N PHE A 9 27.59 4.86 -14.61
CA PHE A 9 26.15 4.63 -14.71
C PHE A 9 25.60 4.57 -13.28
N SER A 10 24.98 5.65 -12.85
CA SER A 10 24.10 5.61 -11.69
C SER A 10 22.97 4.65 -12.03
N ALA A 11 23.01 3.45 -11.47
CA ALA A 11 21.88 2.53 -11.54
C ALA A 11 20.75 3.19 -10.73
N HIS A 12 19.85 3.90 -11.44
CA HIS A 12 18.62 4.36 -10.81
C HIS A 12 17.86 3.14 -10.30
N ALA A 13 17.58 3.10 -8.99
CA ALA A 13 16.81 2.01 -8.40
C ALA A 13 15.46 1.91 -9.12
N GLN A 14 15.05 0.69 -9.44
CA GLN A 14 13.80 0.41 -10.15
C GLN A 14 12.60 1.03 -9.43
N LYS A 15 11.68 1.64 -10.19
CA LYS A 15 10.40 2.13 -9.69
C LYS A 15 9.29 1.09 -9.85
N PHE A 16 8.30 1.16 -8.96
CA PHE A 16 7.16 0.25 -8.91
C PHE A 16 5.84 1.03 -8.92
N VAL A 17 4.91 0.64 -9.77
CA VAL A 17 3.58 1.24 -9.86
C VAL A 17 2.51 0.17 -10.03
N GLY A 18 1.41 0.37 -9.34
CA GLY A 18 0.24 -0.50 -9.40
C GLY A 18 -0.74 -0.13 -8.30
N GLY A 19 -1.27 -1.12 -7.61
CA GLY A 19 -2.20 -0.86 -6.51
C GLY A 19 -2.50 -2.07 -5.65
N ASP A 20 -3.32 -1.87 -4.65
CA ASP A 20 -3.94 -2.92 -3.86
C ASP A 20 -5.06 -3.55 -4.67
N ILE A 21 -5.01 -4.89 -4.79
CA ILE A 21 -5.99 -5.71 -5.52
C ILE A 21 -6.54 -6.84 -4.64
N SER A 22 -6.63 -6.58 -3.35
CA SER A 22 -6.98 -7.60 -2.34
C SER A 22 -8.39 -8.16 -2.51
N LEU A 23 -9.27 -7.51 -3.27
CA LEU A 23 -10.64 -7.96 -3.55
C LEU A 23 -10.80 -8.61 -4.93
N LEU A 24 -9.74 -8.66 -5.75
CA LEU A 24 -9.82 -9.12 -7.13
C LEU A 24 -10.49 -10.49 -7.27
N SER A 25 -10.04 -11.50 -6.51
CA SER A 25 -10.60 -12.84 -6.60
C SER A 25 -12.07 -12.88 -6.20
N ALA A 26 -12.49 -12.07 -5.23
CA ALA A 26 -13.89 -11.99 -4.83
C ALA A 26 -14.77 -11.36 -5.91
N TYR A 27 -14.32 -10.28 -6.56
CA TYR A 27 -15.04 -9.69 -7.69
C TYR A 27 -15.16 -10.65 -8.85
N GLU A 28 -14.10 -11.37 -9.20
CA GLU A 28 -14.10 -12.41 -10.24
C GLU A 28 -15.08 -13.54 -9.93
N GLU A 29 -15.06 -14.06 -8.68
CA GLU A 29 -15.96 -15.13 -8.22
C GLU A 29 -17.44 -14.72 -8.25
N HIS A 30 -17.73 -13.46 -7.97
CA HIS A 30 -19.09 -12.92 -8.04
C HIS A 30 -19.51 -12.52 -9.45
N GLY A 31 -18.61 -12.48 -10.42
CA GLY A 31 -18.91 -12.24 -11.83
C GLY A 31 -18.94 -10.76 -12.22
N ALA A 32 -18.20 -9.91 -11.53
CA ALA A 32 -18.03 -8.51 -11.90
C ALA A 32 -17.52 -8.37 -13.35
N SER A 33 -18.08 -7.43 -14.09
CA SER A 33 -17.76 -7.21 -15.49
C SER A 33 -16.89 -5.97 -15.67
N TYR A 34 -15.73 -6.15 -16.30
CA TYR A 34 -14.73 -5.11 -16.52
C TYR A 34 -14.58 -4.78 -18.00
N TYR A 35 -14.44 -3.49 -18.30
CA TYR A 35 -14.23 -3.00 -19.67
C TYR A 35 -13.06 -2.01 -19.71
N ASP A 36 -12.39 -1.89 -20.86
CA ASP A 36 -11.37 -0.86 -21.06
C ASP A 36 -12.03 0.55 -21.02
N THR A 37 -11.25 1.58 -21.06
CA THR A 37 -11.68 3.00 -21.03
C THR A 37 -12.66 3.39 -22.15
N ASP A 38 -12.83 2.55 -23.18
CA ASP A 38 -13.85 2.74 -24.23
C ASP A 38 -15.25 2.28 -23.78
N GLY A 39 -15.38 1.63 -22.62
CA GLY A 39 -16.63 1.09 -22.07
C GLY A 39 -17.22 -0.09 -22.83
N THR A 40 -16.52 -0.64 -23.81
CA THR A 40 -17.02 -1.68 -24.72
C THR A 40 -16.10 -2.88 -24.87
N THR A 41 -14.79 -2.67 -24.82
CA THR A 41 -13.80 -3.74 -24.91
C THR A 41 -13.72 -4.49 -23.56
N SER A 42 -14.24 -5.72 -23.52
CA SER A 42 -14.27 -6.53 -22.31
C SER A 42 -12.87 -6.93 -21.85
N ILE A 43 -12.62 -6.82 -20.55
CA ILE A 43 -11.41 -7.29 -19.88
C ILE A 43 -11.73 -8.62 -19.21
N THR A 44 -11.13 -9.71 -19.70
CA THR A 44 -11.35 -11.07 -19.18
C THR A 44 -10.31 -11.53 -18.18
N ASN A 45 -9.14 -10.86 -18.12
CA ASN A 45 -8.07 -11.10 -17.16
C ASN A 45 -7.51 -9.76 -16.67
N LEU A 46 -7.91 -9.37 -15.47
CA LEU A 46 -7.60 -8.05 -14.95
C LEU A 46 -6.10 -7.89 -14.62
N LEU A 47 -5.42 -8.94 -14.16
CA LEU A 47 -3.97 -8.88 -13.91
C LEU A 47 -3.17 -8.68 -15.20
N GLU A 48 -3.54 -9.37 -16.27
CA GLU A 48 -2.92 -9.19 -17.59
C GLU A 48 -3.21 -7.78 -18.14
N TYR A 49 -4.44 -7.28 -17.96
CA TYR A 49 -4.80 -5.92 -18.35
C TYR A 49 -3.93 -4.89 -17.62
N PHE A 50 -3.77 -4.99 -16.28
CA PHE A 50 -2.90 -4.10 -15.52
C PHE A 50 -1.46 -4.13 -16.04
N GLN A 51 -0.92 -5.31 -16.31
CA GLN A 51 0.42 -5.45 -16.89
C GLN A 51 0.52 -4.76 -18.25
N GLN A 52 -0.48 -4.94 -19.13
CA GLN A 52 -0.54 -4.28 -20.45
C GLN A 52 -0.64 -2.75 -20.32
N GLN A 53 -1.27 -2.23 -19.27
CA GLN A 53 -1.26 -0.80 -18.96
C GLN A 53 0.08 -0.30 -18.40
N GLY A 54 1.05 -1.19 -18.18
CA GLY A 54 2.41 -0.87 -17.72
C GLY A 54 2.56 -0.89 -16.20
N HIS A 55 1.57 -1.42 -15.46
CA HIS A 55 1.72 -1.65 -14.04
C HIS A 55 2.68 -2.84 -13.80
N ASN A 56 3.58 -2.71 -12.84
CA ASN A 56 4.62 -3.71 -12.59
C ASN A 56 4.67 -4.24 -11.15
N ALA A 57 3.73 -3.82 -10.31
CA ALA A 57 3.66 -4.25 -8.91
C ALA A 57 2.21 -4.27 -8.41
N MET A 58 1.89 -5.24 -7.54
CA MET A 58 0.59 -5.32 -6.88
C MET A 58 0.76 -5.54 -5.38
N ARG A 59 -0.12 -4.94 -4.59
CA ARG A 59 -0.20 -5.07 -3.14
C ARG A 59 -1.40 -5.90 -2.76
N VAL A 60 -1.25 -6.79 -1.76
CA VAL A 60 -2.35 -7.58 -1.20
C VAL A 60 -2.22 -7.62 0.31
N ARG A 61 -3.30 -7.27 1.01
CA ARG A 61 -3.40 -7.36 2.47
C ARG A 61 -3.70 -8.79 2.91
N LEU A 62 -3.23 -9.13 4.11
CA LEU A 62 -3.48 -10.42 4.76
C LEU A 62 -3.96 -10.18 6.19
N PHE A 63 -5.12 -10.72 6.54
CA PHE A 63 -5.62 -10.80 7.90
C PHE A 63 -5.25 -12.13 8.55
N HIS A 64 -5.12 -12.15 9.89
CA HIS A 64 -4.74 -13.35 10.61
C HIS A 64 -5.83 -14.44 10.51
N THR A 65 -7.04 -14.12 10.89
CA THR A 65 -8.20 -15.03 10.82
C THR A 65 -9.47 -14.19 10.53
N PRO A 66 -9.71 -13.79 9.28
CA PRO A 66 -10.80 -12.87 8.94
C PRO A 66 -12.20 -13.43 9.24
N SER A 67 -12.32 -14.75 9.40
CA SER A 67 -13.56 -15.38 9.85
C SER A 67 -14.00 -14.90 11.26
N ASN A 68 -13.10 -14.43 12.09
CA ASN A 68 -13.37 -13.83 13.40
C ASN A 68 -13.77 -12.35 13.34
N ALA A 69 -13.59 -11.69 12.18
CA ALA A 69 -13.89 -10.27 12.02
C ALA A 69 -15.37 -9.97 12.32
N PRO A 70 -15.70 -8.77 12.85
CA PRO A 70 -17.08 -8.32 12.98
C PRO A 70 -17.83 -8.35 11.64
N ALA A 71 -19.15 -8.54 11.69
CA ALA A 71 -19.99 -8.60 10.49
C ALA A 71 -19.83 -7.34 9.60
N GLN A 72 -19.72 -6.16 10.20
CA GLN A 72 -19.48 -4.92 9.49
C GLN A 72 -18.16 -5.00 8.69
N ALA A 73 -17.06 -5.37 9.32
CA ALA A 73 -15.77 -5.47 8.66
C ALA A 73 -15.77 -6.51 7.51
N LYS A 74 -16.49 -7.62 7.68
CA LYS A 74 -16.71 -8.58 6.59
C LYS A 74 -17.48 -7.97 5.43
N GLY A 75 -18.50 -7.15 5.71
CA GLY A 75 -19.21 -6.36 4.70
C GLY A 75 -18.32 -5.32 4.02
N GLU A 76 -17.28 -4.87 4.68
CA GLU A 76 -16.25 -3.96 4.15
C GLU A 76 -15.11 -4.70 3.43
N GLY A 77 -15.22 -6.00 3.17
CA GLY A 77 -14.26 -6.79 2.38
C GLY A 77 -13.11 -7.40 3.20
N VAL A 78 -13.27 -7.64 4.51
CA VAL A 78 -12.30 -8.40 5.33
C VAL A 78 -12.50 -9.90 5.11
N ILE A 79 -11.83 -10.44 4.09
CA ILE A 79 -11.93 -11.85 3.66
C ILE A 79 -10.58 -12.51 3.39
N GLN A 80 -9.50 -11.75 3.29
CA GLN A 80 -8.18 -12.17 2.82
C GLN A 80 -7.46 -13.01 3.88
N ASP A 81 -7.76 -14.31 3.90
CA ASP A 81 -7.01 -15.30 4.67
C ASP A 81 -5.77 -15.79 3.91
N LEU A 82 -4.97 -16.64 4.55
CA LEU A 82 -3.73 -17.12 3.97
C LEU A 82 -3.91 -17.86 2.64
N PRO A 83 -4.85 -18.81 2.48
CA PRO A 83 -5.08 -19.48 1.18
C PRO A 83 -5.45 -18.51 0.07
N TYR A 84 -6.34 -17.54 0.34
CA TYR A 84 -6.76 -16.49 -0.60
C TYR A 84 -5.57 -15.67 -1.08
N VAL A 85 -4.74 -15.18 -0.14
CA VAL A 85 -3.60 -14.30 -0.47
C VAL A 85 -2.48 -15.08 -1.16
N VAL A 86 -2.24 -16.35 -0.79
CA VAL A 86 -1.28 -17.23 -1.50
C VAL A 86 -1.69 -17.41 -2.96
N ALA A 87 -2.95 -17.72 -3.22
CA ALA A 87 -3.45 -17.93 -4.59
C ALA A 87 -3.33 -16.63 -5.42
N LEU A 88 -3.67 -15.48 -4.85
CA LEU A 88 -3.55 -14.20 -5.54
C LEU A 88 -2.08 -13.81 -5.77
N GLY A 89 -1.21 -14.03 -4.79
CA GLY A 89 0.24 -13.84 -4.91
C GLY A 89 0.87 -14.67 -6.02
N GLN A 90 0.46 -15.95 -6.16
CA GLN A 90 0.89 -16.80 -7.29
C GLN A 90 0.52 -16.19 -8.63
N ARG A 91 -0.70 -15.69 -8.77
CA ARG A 91 -1.18 -15.05 -10.00
C ARG A 91 -0.40 -13.77 -10.33
N ILE A 92 -0.10 -12.94 -9.32
CA ILE A 92 0.72 -11.73 -9.47
C ILE A 92 2.12 -12.10 -9.99
N LYS A 93 2.78 -13.06 -9.35
CA LYS A 93 4.13 -13.50 -9.74
C LYS A 93 4.14 -14.17 -11.13
N ALA A 94 3.11 -14.95 -11.46
CA ALA A 94 2.97 -15.57 -12.77
C ALA A 94 2.81 -14.55 -13.92
N ASN A 95 2.26 -13.36 -13.62
CA ASN A 95 2.19 -12.23 -14.56
C ASN A 95 3.46 -11.37 -14.58
N GLY A 96 4.55 -11.80 -13.91
CA GLY A 96 5.84 -11.10 -13.93
C GLY A 96 5.85 -9.77 -13.15
N MET A 97 4.87 -9.54 -12.29
CA MET A 97 4.78 -8.34 -11.46
C MET A 97 5.43 -8.56 -10.08
N ALA A 98 5.93 -7.48 -9.50
CA ALA A 98 6.36 -7.47 -8.10
C ALA A 98 5.15 -7.62 -7.17
N PHE A 99 5.34 -8.32 -6.06
CA PHE A 99 4.31 -8.57 -5.07
C PHE A 99 4.67 -7.92 -3.73
N MET A 100 3.81 -7.05 -3.23
CA MET A 100 3.87 -6.49 -1.88
C MET A 100 2.82 -7.19 -1.00
N LEU A 101 3.29 -7.89 0.02
CA LEU A 101 2.45 -8.52 1.03
C LEU A 101 2.28 -7.56 2.22
N ASP A 102 1.04 -7.20 2.54
CA ASP A 102 0.69 -6.34 3.67
C ASP A 102 0.12 -7.16 4.84
N LEU A 103 0.90 -7.30 5.90
CA LEU A 103 0.53 -8.07 7.08
C LEU A 103 -0.20 -7.18 8.10
N HIS A 104 -1.52 -7.33 8.23
CA HIS A 104 -2.30 -6.58 9.21
C HIS A 104 -2.09 -7.05 10.66
N TYR A 105 -1.67 -8.30 10.88
CA TYR A 105 -1.52 -8.92 12.21
C TYR A 105 -2.78 -8.82 13.07
N SER A 106 -3.93 -8.81 12.44
CA SER A 106 -5.24 -8.69 13.08
C SER A 106 -6.25 -9.59 12.35
N ASP A 107 -7.36 -9.92 13.02
CA ASP A 107 -8.49 -10.63 12.39
C ASP A 107 -9.36 -9.68 11.56
N THR A 108 -9.14 -8.37 11.67
CA THR A 108 -9.88 -7.31 10.99
C THR A 108 -8.95 -6.17 10.59
N TRP A 109 -9.50 -5.07 10.08
CA TRP A 109 -8.76 -3.87 9.72
C TRP A 109 -7.77 -3.47 10.82
N ALA A 110 -6.51 -3.26 10.41
CA ALA A 110 -5.49 -2.55 11.18
C ALA A 110 -5.27 -1.20 10.52
N ASP A 111 -5.52 -0.14 11.25
CA ASP A 111 -5.43 1.26 10.83
C ASP A 111 -5.06 2.15 12.02
N PRO A 112 -4.92 3.49 11.86
CA PRO A 112 -4.52 4.36 12.97
C PRO A 112 -5.46 4.35 14.19
N SER A 113 -6.68 3.87 14.02
CA SER A 113 -7.70 3.75 15.06
C SER A 113 -7.88 2.32 15.58
N ASN A 114 -7.39 1.32 14.84
CA ASN A 114 -7.63 -0.09 15.09
C ASN A 114 -6.35 -0.90 14.89
N GLN A 115 -5.75 -1.38 15.98
CA GLN A 115 -4.57 -2.25 15.96
C GLN A 115 -4.76 -3.38 16.97
N TRP A 116 -5.85 -4.14 16.80
CA TRP A 116 -6.30 -5.11 17.79
C TRP A 116 -5.64 -6.47 17.61
N LEU A 117 -5.46 -7.17 18.74
CA LEU A 117 -4.97 -8.55 18.73
C LEU A 117 -5.92 -9.46 17.95
N PRO A 118 -5.39 -10.41 17.14
CA PRO A 118 -6.17 -11.55 16.70
C PRO A 118 -6.67 -12.34 17.91
N LYS A 119 -7.87 -12.91 17.81
CA LYS A 119 -8.46 -13.74 18.87
C LYS A 119 -7.52 -14.84 19.36
N ALA A 120 -6.75 -15.44 18.46
CA ALA A 120 -5.78 -16.48 18.77
C ALA A 120 -4.64 -16.03 19.70
N TRP A 121 -4.40 -14.71 19.81
CA TRP A 121 -3.31 -14.15 20.62
C TRP A 121 -3.79 -13.41 21.87
N GLU A 122 -5.09 -13.45 22.14
CA GLU A 122 -5.64 -12.91 23.38
C GLU A 122 -5.07 -13.65 24.59
N GLY A 123 -4.75 -12.90 25.65
CA GLY A 123 -4.20 -13.45 26.90
C GLY A 123 -2.71 -13.83 26.86
N LEU A 124 -2.02 -13.66 25.73
CA LEU A 124 -0.58 -13.89 25.68
C LEU A 124 0.19 -12.81 26.45
N THR A 125 1.31 -13.20 27.07
CA THR A 125 2.31 -12.25 27.57
C THR A 125 3.00 -11.55 26.42
N ASP A 126 3.64 -10.41 26.68
CA ASP A 126 4.35 -9.68 25.63
C ASP A 126 5.49 -10.53 25.00
N VAL A 127 6.14 -11.41 25.77
CA VAL A 127 7.15 -12.35 25.24
C VAL A 127 6.53 -13.39 24.33
N ALA A 128 5.44 -14.04 24.76
CA ALA A 128 4.74 -15.02 23.95
C ALA A 128 4.13 -14.39 22.68
N LEU A 129 3.73 -13.13 22.75
CA LEU A 129 3.24 -12.39 21.60
C LEU A 129 4.34 -12.12 20.56
N GLN A 130 5.56 -11.79 20.99
CA GLN A 130 6.72 -11.65 20.11
C GLN A 130 6.99 -12.96 19.35
N ASP A 131 7.02 -14.09 20.07
CA ASP A 131 7.19 -15.41 19.46
C ASP A 131 6.05 -15.76 18.50
N SER A 132 4.81 -15.36 18.81
CA SER A 132 3.66 -15.56 17.94
C SER A 132 3.76 -14.76 16.67
N VAL A 133 4.20 -13.51 16.73
CA VAL A 133 4.46 -12.66 15.55
C VAL A 133 5.53 -13.29 14.66
N TYR A 134 6.65 -13.74 15.25
CA TYR A 134 7.71 -14.42 14.49
C TYR A 134 7.19 -15.70 13.81
N ASN A 135 6.57 -16.58 14.57
CA ASN A 135 6.11 -17.88 14.06
C ASN A 135 5.02 -17.73 12.99
N TYR A 136 4.08 -16.80 13.18
CA TYR A 136 3.04 -16.49 12.20
C TYR A 136 3.64 -15.93 10.91
N THR A 137 4.51 -14.93 11.01
CA THR A 137 5.18 -14.33 9.84
C THR A 137 5.98 -15.38 9.09
N LYS A 138 6.76 -16.21 9.80
CA LYS A 138 7.51 -17.33 9.22
C LYS A 138 6.60 -18.31 8.49
N LYS A 139 5.49 -18.74 9.11
CA LYS A 139 4.51 -19.65 8.51
C LYS A 139 3.91 -19.06 7.23
N VAL A 140 3.49 -17.80 7.28
CA VAL A 140 2.92 -17.10 6.11
C VAL A 140 3.92 -17.05 4.97
N LEU A 141 5.14 -16.59 5.24
CA LEU A 141 6.17 -16.45 4.20
C LEU A 141 6.60 -17.79 3.64
N GLN A 142 6.70 -18.85 4.46
CA GLN A 142 6.99 -20.19 3.97
C GLN A 142 5.89 -20.69 3.03
N ALA A 143 4.61 -20.48 3.36
CA ALA A 143 3.51 -20.82 2.47
C ALA A 143 3.57 -20.05 1.12
N MET A 144 3.98 -18.78 1.14
CA MET A 144 4.21 -18.00 -0.08
C MET A 144 5.35 -18.58 -0.92
N VAL A 145 6.49 -18.92 -0.29
CA VAL A 145 7.64 -19.51 -0.96
C VAL A 145 7.28 -20.84 -1.60
N ASP A 146 6.65 -21.73 -0.83
CA ASP A 146 6.25 -23.08 -1.29
C ASP A 146 5.27 -23.02 -2.47
N ALA A 147 4.50 -21.95 -2.57
CA ALA A 147 3.53 -21.71 -3.62
C ALA A 147 4.07 -20.90 -4.82
N ASN A 148 5.36 -20.59 -4.90
CA ASN A 148 5.93 -19.67 -5.91
C ASN A 148 5.28 -18.27 -5.90
N ALA A 149 4.85 -17.81 -4.74
CA ALA A 149 4.28 -16.49 -4.48
C ALA A 149 5.18 -15.63 -3.57
N THR A 150 6.49 -15.85 -3.61
CA THR A 150 7.45 -15.11 -2.77
C THR A 150 7.29 -13.62 -2.95
N PRO A 151 6.98 -12.85 -1.89
CA PRO A 151 6.85 -11.41 -2.00
C PRO A 151 8.20 -10.74 -2.26
N ASP A 152 8.18 -9.65 -3.02
CA ASP A 152 9.32 -8.75 -3.23
C ASP A 152 9.40 -7.71 -2.12
N PHE A 153 8.24 -7.34 -1.57
CA PHE A 153 8.09 -6.40 -0.46
C PHE A 153 7.20 -7.02 0.62
N ILE A 154 7.59 -6.83 1.88
CA ILE A 154 6.83 -7.31 3.03
C ILE A 154 6.58 -6.14 3.96
N GLN A 155 5.32 -5.75 4.08
CA GLN A 155 4.88 -4.72 4.99
C GLN A 155 4.54 -5.36 6.34
N THR A 156 5.34 -5.06 7.37
CA THR A 156 5.20 -5.63 8.71
C THR A 156 4.30 -4.76 9.58
N GLY A 157 3.02 -4.84 9.35
CA GLY A 157 1.99 -4.01 9.95
C GLY A 157 1.47 -2.94 8.99
N ASN A 158 0.20 -2.58 9.11
CA ASN A 158 -0.47 -1.56 8.32
C ASN A 158 -0.75 -0.32 9.16
N GLU A 159 -0.28 0.87 8.69
CA GLU A 159 -0.50 2.18 9.32
C GLU A 159 -0.20 2.19 10.83
N ILE A 160 0.99 1.75 11.19
CA ILE A 160 1.41 1.49 12.57
C ILE A 160 2.00 2.70 13.31
N SER A 161 1.63 3.91 12.95
CA SER A 161 2.16 5.14 13.58
C SER A 161 1.96 5.19 15.08
N TYR A 162 0.92 4.55 15.59
CA TYR A 162 0.63 4.41 17.02
C TYR A 162 0.93 3.01 17.58
N GLY A 163 1.82 2.27 16.91
CA GLY A 163 2.14 0.89 17.28
C GLY A 163 1.18 -0.13 16.69
N MET A 164 1.31 -1.38 17.10
CA MET A 164 0.51 -2.50 16.64
C MET A 164 0.13 -3.43 17.80
N LEU A 165 -0.88 -4.27 17.59
CA LEU A 165 -1.27 -5.30 18.56
C LEU A 165 -1.54 -4.71 19.97
N TRP A 166 -2.33 -3.63 20.01
CA TRP A 166 -2.54 -2.85 21.25
C TRP A 166 -3.15 -3.61 22.41
N GLY A 167 -3.96 -4.61 22.13
CA GLY A 167 -4.71 -5.39 23.09
C GLY A 167 -6.00 -5.94 22.46
N VAL A 168 -6.88 -6.46 23.29
CA VAL A 168 -8.20 -6.97 22.89
C VAL A 168 -9.12 -5.79 22.57
N ASN A 169 -9.84 -5.88 21.46
CA ASN A 169 -10.84 -4.86 21.10
C ASN A 169 -11.92 -4.75 22.19
N GLY A 170 -12.16 -3.53 22.65
CA GLY A 170 -13.09 -3.28 23.79
C GLY A 170 -12.52 -3.64 25.17
N GLY A 171 -11.26 -4.10 25.25
CA GLY A 171 -10.58 -4.40 26.51
C GLY A 171 -10.15 -3.15 27.27
N SER A 172 -9.81 -3.32 28.55
CA SER A 172 -9.39 -2.24 29.45
C SER A 172 -7.96 -1.74 29.21
N SER A 173 -7.15 -2.46 28.42
CA SER A 173 -5.74 -2.11 28.17
C SER A 173 -5.50 -1.88 26.68
N CYS A 174 -5.01 -0.68 26.34
CA CYS A 174 -4.63 -0.30 24.99
C CYS A 174 -3.17 0.14 25.00
N LYS A 175 -2.27 -0.72 24.47
CA LYS A 175 -0.83 -0.51 24.50
C LYS A 175 -0.34 0.26 23.27
N LYS A 176 -0.84 1.49 23.09
CA LYS A 176 -0.36 2.40 22.03
C LYS A 176 1.08 2.83 22.27
N TYR A 177 1.79 3.04 21.16
CA TYR A 177 3.09 3.69 21.13
C TYR A 177 2.94 5.11 20.55
N TYR A 178 3.74 6.04 21.01
CA TYR A 178 3.82 7.39 20.44
C TYR A 178 5.29 7.77 20.25
N ALA A 179 5.62 8.29 19.07
CA ALA A 179 7.00 8.63 18.71
C ALA A 179 7.67 9.56 19.74
N GLY A 180 8.84 9.15 20.18
CA GLY A 180 9.63 9.84 21.22
C GLY A 180 9.14 9.67 22.65
N GLN A 181 8.20 8.76 22.88
CA GLN A 181 7.77 8.41 24.24
C GLN A 181 8.25 6.99 24.60
N SER A 182 8.57 6.77 25.88
CA SER A 182 9.04 5.47 26.34
C SER A 182 7.93 4.45 26.60
N THR A 183 6.68 4.92 26.80
CA THR A 183 5.55 4.05 27.09
C THR A 183 5.28 3.10 25.91
N ASN A 184 5.26 1.80 26.20
CA ASN A 184 5.11 0.72 25.22
C ASN A 184 6.16 0.66 24.10
N ALA A 185 7.18 1.52 24.09
CA ALA A 185 8.17 1.61 23.05
C ALA A 185 8.94 0.30 22.86
N VAL A 186 9.54 -0.23 23.95
CA VAL A 186 10.29 -1.50 23.93
C VAL A 186 9.43 -2.66 23.43
N ARG A 187 8.16 -2.73 23.86
CA ARG A 187 7.20 -3.73 23.39
C ARG A 187 7.02 -3.63 21.89
N PHE A 188 6.72 -2.43 21.38
CA PHE A 188 6.48 -2.21 19.96
C PHE A 188 7.71 -2.52 19.10
N PHE A 189 8.88 -2.03 19.48
CA PHE A 189 10.11 -2.32 18.74
C PHE A 189 10.43 -3.80 18.72
N ASN A 190 10.20 -4.53 19.81
CA ASN A 190 10.42 -5.98 19.84
C ASN A 190 9.45 -6.73 18.90
N LEU A 191 8.17 -6.33 18.83
CA LEU A 191 7.24 -6.93 17.88
C LEU A 191 7.72 -6.77 16.43
N LEU A 192 8.19 -5.57 16.06
CA LEU A 192 8.76 -5.32 14.73
C LEU A 192 10.06 -6.09 14.48
N LYS A 193 10.94 -6.20 15.47
CA LYS A 193 12.18 -6.98 15.36
C LYS A 193 11.90 -8.46 15.11
N TYR A 194 10.90 -9.03 15.80
CA TYR A 194 10.52 -10.42 15.61
C TYR A 194 9.86 -10.65 14.25
N ALA A 195 9.02 -9.71 13.77
CA ALA A 195 8.48 -9.74 12.41
C ALA A 195 9.60 -9.64 11.37
N GLY A 196 10.50 -8.67 11.50
CA GLY A 196 11.64 -8.48 10.59
C GLY A 196 12.57 -9.69 10.56
N LYS A 197 12.86 -10.28 11.74
CA LYS A 197 13.67 -11.51 11.81
C LYS A 197 13.04 -12.65 11.00
N ALA A 198 11.72 -12.86 11.11
CA ALA A 198 11.04 -13.88 10.33
C ALA A 198 11.12 -13.59 8.81
N CYS A 199 11.00 -12.32 8.42
CA CYS A 199 11.17 -11.91 7.02
C CYS A 199 12.57 -12.28 6.50
N ARG A 200 13.63 -11.96 7.25
CA ARG A 200 15.01 -12.29 6.83
C ARG A 200 15.30 -13.79 6.82
N ASP A 201 14.73 -14.53 7.77
CA ASP A 201 14.94 -15.98 7.87
C ASP A 201 14.31 -16.75 6.68
N VAL A 202 13.20 -16.25 6.11
CA VAL A 202 12.45 -16.95 5.05
C VAL A 202 12.62 -16.29 3.67
N CYS A 203 12.57 -14.96 3.61
CA CYS A 203 12.64 -14.17 2.38
C CYS A 203 13.76 -13.11 2.47
N PRO A 204 15.04 -13.53 2.55
CA PRO A 204 16.17 -12.61 2.82
C PRO A 204 16.34 -11.53 1.76
N ASN A 205 15.86 -11.75 0.53
CA ASN A 205 15.95 -10.80 -0.56
C ASN A 205 14.76 -9.83 -0.64
N ALA A 206 13.66 -10.11 0.06
CA ALA A 206 12.52 -9.21 0.10
C ALA A 206 12.85 -7.94 0.88
N LYS A 207 12.26 -6.82 0.47
CA LYS A 207 12.41 -5.54 1.16
C LYS A 207 11.33 -5.40 2.23
N ILE A 208 11.73 -5.06 3.45
CA ILE A 208 10.80 -4.79 4.55
C ILE A 208 10.35 -3.34 4.47
N VAL A 209 9.04 -3.14 4.48
CA VAL A 209 8.38 -1.83 4.47
C VAL A 209 7.75 -1.59 5.83
N LEU A 210 8.08 -0.45 6.47
CA LEU A 210 7.31 0.05 7.59
C LEU A 210 6.36 1.14 7.10
N HIS A 211 5.09 1.05 7.49
CA HIS A 211 4.01 1.87 6.93
C HIS A 211 3.37 2.77 8.00
N THR A 212 3.36 4.08 7.71
CA THR A 212 2.66 5.09 8.51
C THR A 212 1.77 5.96 7.64
N GLU A 213 0.74 6.57 8.21
CA GLU A 213 -0.20 7.47 7.52
C GLU A 213 0.05 8.96 7.85
N ARG A 214 1.10 9.26 8.58
CA ARG A 214 1.33 10.60 9.17
C ARG A 214 1.98 11.60 8.22
N ILE A 215 1.79 11.47 6.90
CA ILE A 215 2.44 12.34 5.90
C ILE A 215 2.08 13.83 6.05
N SER A 216 0.92 14.17 6.60
CA SER A 216 0.55 15.55 6.94
C SER A 216 1.33 16.13 8.13
N THR A 217 2.02 15.29 8.90
CA THR A 217 2.84 15.68 10.04
C THR A 217 4.26 15.11 9.91
N PRO A 218 5.09 15.64 8.97
CA PRO A 218 6.38 15.04 8.62
C PRO A 218 7.37 15.00 9.77
N ASP A 219 7.31 15.94 10.71
CA ASP A 219 8.17 15.93 11.90
C ASP A 219 7.87 14.73 12.80
N TYR A 220 6.60 14.28 12.86
CA TYR A 220 6.23 13.05 13.56
C TYR A 220 6.80 11.82 12.85
N ILE A 221 6.71 11.75 11.52
CA ILE A 221 7.31 10.66 10.73
C ILE A 221 8.81 10.60 10.97
N VAL A 222 9.52 11.72 10.89
CA VAL A 222 10.97 11.78 11.12
C VAL A 222 11.31 11.25 12.52
N LYS A 223 10.57 11.67 13.53
CA LYS A 223 10.80 11.19 14.90
C LYS A 223 10.52 9.69 15.02
N TRP A 224 9.43 9.22 14.41
CA TRP A 224 9.03 7.82 14.42
C TRP A 224 10.09 6.91 13.80
N TYR A 225 10.58 7.22 12.60
CA TYR A 225 11.63 6.42 11.95
C TYR A 225 12.99 6.54 12.65
N LYS A 226 13.31 7.69 13.23
CA LYS A 226 14.51 7.82 14.09
C LYS A 226 14.44 6.92 15.32
N ASP A 227 13.27 6.76 15.94
CA ASP A 227 13.08 5.81 17.03
C ASP A 227 13.31 4.36 16.56
N MET A 228 12.85 4.00 15.32
CA MET A 228 13.11 2.69 14.72
C MET A 228 14.62 2.45 14.53
N ASP A 229 15.32 3.40 13.90
CA ASP A 229 16.76 3.31 13.65
C ASP A 229 17.57 3.21 14.95
N GLN A 230 17.28 4.05 15.94
CA GLN A 230 17.95 4.07 17.24
C GLN A 230 17.76 2.76 18.02
N ASN A 231 16.62 2.11 17.84
CA ASN A 231 16.31 0.84 18.46
C ASN A 231 16.60 -0.37 17.59
N GLN A 232 17.29 -0.19 16.46
CA GLN A 232 17.73 -1.28 15.57
C GLN A 232 16.55 -2.15 15.06
N VAL A 233 15.43 -1.54 14.75
CA VAL A 233 14.34 -2.18 14.02
C VAL A 233 14.78 -2.32 12.57
N ASP A 234 14.70 -3.53 12.02
CA ASP A 234 15.13 -3.83 10.65
C ASP A 234 14.03 -3.46 9.65
N TYR A 235 14.34 -2.56 8.72
CA TYR A 235 13.50 -2.20 7.58
C TYR A 235 14.34 -1.58 6.45
N ASP A 236 13.82 -1.67 5.22
CA ASP A 236 14.48 -1.17 4.02
C ASP A 236 13.81 0.10 3.49
N ILE A 237 12.49 0.22 3.62
CA ILE A 237 11.66 1.19 2.91
C ILE A 237 10.75 1.94 3.88
N ILE A 238 10.65 3.25 3.68
CA ILE A 238 9.69 4.13 4.34
C ILE A 238 8.40 4.09 3.54
N GLY A 239 7.36 3.43 4.08
CA GLY A 239 6.03 3.37 3.49
C GLY A 239 5.12 4.46 4.06
N THR A 240 4.30 5.07 3.21
CA THR A 240 3.31 6.06 3.65
C THR A 240 2.01 5.94 2.88
N SER A 241 0.87 6.21 3.55
CA SER A 241 -0.38 6.55 2.90
C SER A 241 -0.38 8.02 2.50
N TYR A 242 -0.94 8.32 1.34
CA TYR A 242 -1.27 9.69 0.95
C TYR A 242 -2.66 9.74 0.30
N TYR A 243 -3.59 10.34 1.00
CA TYR A 243 -4.91 10.68 0.49
C TYR A 243 -5.09 12.19 0.61
N SER A 244 -5.20 12.88 -0.53
CA SER A 244 -5.23 14.36 -0.56
C SER A 244 -6.33 14.94 0.32
N TYR A 245 -7.47 14.27 0.39
CA TYR A 245 -8.63 14.69 1.18
C TYR A 245 -8.46 14.54 2.70
N TYR A 246 -7.42 13.80 3.17
CA TYR A 246 -7.05 13.70 4.59
C TYR A 246 -5.71 14.36 4.90
N HIS A 247 -4.79 14.38 3.93
CA HIS A 247 -3.40 14.73 4.20
C HIS A 247 -2.95 16.06 3.58
N GLY A 248 -3.85 16.75 2.86
CA GLY A 248 -3.57 18.02 2.22
C GLY A 248 -3.16 17.93 0.75
N ASP A 249 -2.85 19.07 0.16
CA ASP A 249 -2.55 19.17 -1.26
C ASP A 249 -1.16 18.61 -1.65
N LEU A 250 -0.88 18.58 -2.95
CA LEU A 250 0.39 18.06 -3.49
C LEU A 250 1.61 18.90 -3.08
N LYS A 251 1.45 20.19 -2.76
CA LYS A 251 2.55 21.02 -2.25
C LYS A 251 2.91 20.62 -0.82
N GLN A 252 1.90 20.30 -0.01
CA GLN A 252 2.10 19.77 1.34
C GLN A 252 2.78 18.40 1.29
N LEU A 253 2.35 17.49 0.39
CA LEU A 253 3.00 16.22 0.13
C LEU A 253 4.48 16.41 -0.25
N SER A 254 4.78 17.23 -1.24
CA SER A 254 6.17 17.49 -1.68
C SER A 254 7.04 18.02 -0.53
N LYS A 255 6.53 18.94 0.29
CA LYS A 255 7.24 19.45 1.47
C LYS A 255 7.50 18.35 2.51
N ALA A 256 6.53 17.45 2.72
CA ALA A 256 6.69 16.34 3.63
C ALA A 256 7.75 15.36 3.14
N LEU A 257 7.71 14.97 1.86
CA LEU A 257 8.71 14.11 1.22
C LEU A 257 10.12 14.73 1.32
N GLN A 258 10.27 16.02 1.02
CA GLN A 258 11.54 16.72 1.18
C GLN A 258 12.05 16.69 2.63
N THR A 259 11.16 16.74 3.62
CA THR A 259 11.54 16.63 5.03
C THR A 259 12.05 15.23 5.36
N ILE A 260 11.41 14.19 4.81
CA ILE A 260 11.85 12.80 4.98
C ILE A 260 13.22 12.59 4.30
N GLU A 261 13.38 13.01 3.05
CA GLU A 261 14.63 12.89 2.27
C GLU A 261 15.83 13.56 2.93
N ARG A 262 15.62 14.68 3.62
CA ARG A 262 16.69 15.35 4.40
C ARG A 262 17.14 14.58 5.63
N ASN A 263 16.34 13.67 6.14
CA ASN A 263 16.62 12.93 7.37
C ASN A 263 17.01 11.47 7.14
N PHE A 264 16.64 10.87 6.00
CA PHE A 264 16.85 9.46 5.70
C PHE A 264 17.35 9.27 4.27
N SER A 265 18.17 8.24 4.05
CA SER A 265 18.65 7.83 2.72
C SER A 265 17.91 6.58 2.17
N LYS A 266 16.87 6.13 2.86
CA LYS A 266 16.08 4.96 2.46
C LYS A 266 15.10 5.33 1.34
N ASP A 267 14.75 4.35 0.50
CA ASP A 267 13.69 4.51 -0.47
C ASP A 267 12.34 4.78 0.22
N ILE A 268 11.48 5.54 -0.44
CA ILE A 268 10.13 5.90 0.01
C ILE A 268 9.14 5.25 -0.96
N MET A 269 8.04 4.70 -0.43
CA MET A 269 6.92 4.24 -1.23
C MET A 269 5.61 4.84 -0.71
N VAL A 270 4.83 5.39 -1.62
CA VAL A 270 3.41 5.69 -1.36
C VAL A 270 2.67 4.37 -1.56
N VAL A 271 2.44 3.66 -0.45
CA VAL A 271 1.86 2.30 -0.47
C VAL A 271 0.34 2.31 -0.51
N GLU A 272 -0.26 3.47 -0.25
CA GLU A 272 -1.69 3.72 -0.42
C GLU A 272 -1.93 5.15 -0.90
N THR A 273 -2.78 5.28 -1.92
CA THR A 273 -3.31 6.55 -2.40
C THR A 273 -4.63 6.33 -3.13
N GLY A 274 -5.37 7.37 -3.37
CA GLY A 274 -6.60 7.34 -4.14
C GLY A 274 -7.15 8.74 -4.36
N TYR A 275 -8.08 8.85 -5.30
CA TYR A 275 -8.86 10.06 -5.55
C TYR A 275 -10.23 9.67 -6.08
N TYR A 276 -11.27 10.39 -5.67
CA TYR A 276 -12.65 10.08 -6.05
C TYR A 276 -12.91 10.37 -7.52
N HIS A 277 -13.76 9.53 -8.17
CA HIS A 277 -14.18 9.71 -9.57
C HIS A 277 -15.70 9.86 -9.73
N ASP A 278 -16.49 9.59 -8.70
CA ASP A 278 -17.95 9.64 -8.80
C ASP A 278 -18.56 10.60 -7.78
N TRP A 279 -18.30 10.37 -6.49
CA TRP A 279 -18.77 11.24 -5.41
C TRP A 279 -17.73 11.38 -4.31
N GLN A 280 -17.78 12.49 -3.60
CA GLN A 280 -16.90 12.79 -2.47
C GLN A 280 -17.69 12.73 -1.16
N PRO A 281 -17.15 12.07 -0.10
CA PRO A 281 -17.75 12.13 1.23
C PRO A 281 -17.86 13.56 1.75
N ASN A 282 -18.93 13.85 2.52
CA ASN A 282 -19.13 15.17 3.11
C ASN A 282 -18.14 15.52 4.24
N THR A 283 -17.29 14.59 4.65
CA THR A 283 -16.39 14.70 5.81
C THR A 283 -14.91 14.66 5.40
N VAL A 284 -14.55 15.28 4.28
CA VAL A 284 -13.15 15.43 3.89
C VAL A 284 -12.52 16.62 4.61
N ASP A 285 -11.24 16.49 5.03
CA ASP A 285 -10.51 17.56 5.69
C ASP A 285 -10.04 18.62 4.68
N TYR A 286 -9.77 18.19 3.43
CA TYR A 286 -9.32 19.04 2.32
C TYR A 286 -10.13 18.73 1.06
N ASP A 287 -10.72 19.76 0.47
CA ASP A 287 -11.46 19.66 -0.79
C ASP A 287 -10.60 20.19 -1.94
N LEU A 288 -10.24 19.32 -2.88
CA LEU A 288 -9.47 19.66 -4.07
C LEU A 288 -10.35 19.65 -5.34
N SER A 289 -11.67 19.52 -5.20
CA SER A 289 -12.61 19.33 -6.35
C SER A 289 -12.67 20.54 -7.28
N ASP A 290 -12.35 21.75 -6.81
CA ASP A 290 -12.22 22.93 -7.66
C ASP A 290 -11.03 22.84 -8.64
N THR A 291 -9.98 22.10 -8.27
CA THR A 291 -8.78 21.89 -9.10
C THR A 291 -8.86 20.58 -9.90
N TYR A 292 -9.35 19.55 -9.26
CA TYR A 292 -9.51 18.20 -9.83
C TYR A 292 -10.97 17.76 -9.64
N PRO A 293 -11.87 18.02 -10.61
CA PRO A 293 -13.28 17.68 -10.50
C PRO A 293 -13.52 16.21 -10.15
N ILE A 294 -14.57 15.92 -9.39
CA ILE A 294 -14.92 14.55 -8.98
C ILE A 294 -15.58 13.83 -10.16
N ASN A 295 -14.76 13.35 -11.07
CA ASN A 295 -15.09 12.51 -12.23
C ASN A 295 -13.81 11.84 -12.75
N GLY A 296 -13.91 10.95 -13.73
CA GLY A 296 -12.78 10.19 -14.27
C GLY A 296 -11.64 11.07 -14.82
N GLU A 297 -11.96 12.18 -15.49
CA GLU A 297 -10.94 13.11 -16.01
C GLU A 297 -10.27 13.91 -14.88
N GLY A 298 -10.99 14.30 -13.84
CA GLY A 298 -10.41 14.95 -12.66
C GLY A 298 -9.55 13.98 -11.84
N GLN A 299 -9.96 12.72 -11.69
CA GLN A 299 -9.14 11.67 -11.09
C GLN A 299 -7.82 11.48 -11.88
N LYS A 300 -7.90 11.44 -13.22
CA LYS A 300 -6.72 11.38 -14.08
C LYS A 300 -5.82 12.60 -13.90
N ALA A 301 -6.37 13.81 -13.93
CA ALA A 301 -5.59 15.05 -13.77
C ALA A 301 -4.90 15.12 -12.40
N PHE A 302 -5.57 14.67 -11.33
CA PHE A 302 -4.95 14.50 -10.01
C PHE A 302 -3.81 13.48 -10.05
N THR A 303 -4.02 12.33 -10.71
CA THR A 303 -3.01 11.27 -10.83
C THR A 303 -1.77 11.75 -11.56
N GLU A 304 -1.92 12.50 -12.67
CA GLU A 304 -0.81 13.10 -13.42
C GLU A 304 -0.03 14.09 -12.55
N ALA A 305 -0.71 14.97 -11.83
CA ALA A 305 -0.08 15.94 -10.93
C ALA A 305 0.60 15.25 -9.72
N LEU A 306 0.02 14.18 -9.19
CA LEU A 306 0.64 13.35 -8.16
C LEU A 306 1.93 12.72 -8.67
N ILE A 307 1.92 12.12 -9.86
CA ILE A 307 3.09 11.52 -10.49
C ILE A 307 4.20 12.54 -10.70
N ASP A 308 3.88 13.73 -11.23
CA ASP A 308 4.85 14.81 -11.39
C ASP A 308 5.47 15.23 -10.04
N THR A 309 4.63 15.32 -8.99
CA THR A 309 5.08 15.60 -7.63
C THR A 309 6.03 14.53 -7.13
N LEU A 310 5.65 13.25 -7.22
CA LEU A 310 6.47 12.14 -6.71
C LEU A 310 7.78 11.98 -7.51
N ASN A 311 7.74 12.21 -8.83
CA ASN A 311 8.91 12.12 -9.69
C ASN A 311 9.94 13.24 -9.44
N ALA A 312 9.56 14.33 -8.79
CA ALA A 312 10.48 15.37 -8.31
C ALA A 312 11.29 14.93 -7.06
N HIS A 313 10.95 13.78 -6.45
CA HIS A 313 11.60 13.24 -5.26
C HIS A 313 12.36 11.94 -5.57
N PRO A 314 13.71 11.97 -5.65
CA PRO A 314 14.52 10.84 -6.13
C PRO A 314 14.41 9.57 -5.28
N GLN A 315 14.09 9.71 -3.99
CA GLN A 315 13.93 8.55 -3.09
C GLN A 315 12.57 7.88 -3.22
N VAL A 316 11.58 8.49 -3.91
CA VAL A 316 10.26 7.87 -4.11
C VAL A 316 10.34 6.82 -5.21
N LYS A 317 10.15 5.55 -4.83
CA LYS A 317 10.30 4.37 -5.69
C LYS A 317 9.02 3.56 -5.89
N GLY A 318 7.95 3.86 -5.17
CA GLY A 318 6.69 3.12 -5.26
C GLY A 318 5.47 4.02 -5.21
N LEU A 319 4.45 3.64 -6.00
CA LEU A 319 3.14 4.26 -6.03
C LEU A 319 2.08 3.18 -6.17
N PHE A 320 1.24 3.00 -5.14
CA PHE A 320 0.20 1.99 -5.09
C PHE A 320 -1.17 2.64 -4.86
N TRP A 321 -2.08 2.42 -5.80
CA TRP A 321 -3.45 2.87 -5.69
C TRP A 321 -4.27 1.93 -4.80
N TRP A 322 -5.08 2.48 -3.90
CA TRP A 322 -5.90 1.69 -2.98
C TRP A 322 -7.12 1.13 -3.68
N ASP A 323 -7.38 -0.18 -3.48
CA ASP A 323 -8.53 -0.92 -4.02
C ASP A 323 -8.82 -0.56 -5.49
N MET A 324 -7.78 -0.66 -6.34
CA MET A 324 -7.84 -0.19 -7.72
C MET A 324 -8.83 -0.98 -8.58
N GLU A 325 -9.15 -2.21 -8.19
CA GLU A 325 -9.97 -3.16 -8.91
C GLU A 325 -11.46 -3.09 -8.57
N VAL A 326 -11.86 -2.33 -7.54
CA VAL A 326 -13.25 -2.33 -7.07
C VAL A 326 -14.22 -1.96 -8.19
N ASN A 327 -15.23 -2.80 -8.35
CA ASN A 327 -16.24 -2.66 -9.40
C ASN A 327 -17.48 -3.52 -9.12
N GLU A 328 -18.62 -2.89 -8.94
CA GLU A 328 -19.90 -3.58 -8.71
C GLU A 328 -20.71 -3.81 -10.00
N HIS A 329 -20.19 -3.43 -11.18
CA HIS A 329 -20.89 -3.60 -12.43
C HIS A 329 -21.08 -5.06 -12.79
N GLY A 330 -22.32 -5.42 -13.15
CA GLY A 330 -22.70 -6.80 -13.49
C GLY A 330 -23.07 -7.67 -12.30
N LEU A 331 -22.93 -7.17 -11.05
CA LEU A 331 -23.33 -7.88 -9.85
C LEU A 331 -24.78 -7.61 -9.46
N ASP A 332 -25.44 -8.61 -8.88
CA ASP A 332 -26.68 -8.39 -8.14
C ASP A 332 -26.33 -7.74 -6.79
N TRP A 333 -26.67 -6.46 -6.67
CA TRP A 333 -26.42 -5.65 -5.49
C TRP A 333 -26.90 -6.27 -4.16
N ASN A 334 -27.95 -7.10 -4.21
CA ASN A 334 -28.51 -7.73 -3.00
C ASN A 334 -27.83 -9.03 -2.59
N THR A 335 -27.23 -9.76 -3.54
CA THR A 335 -26.76 -11.13 -3.33
C THR A 335 -25.29 -11.38 -3.69
N GLN A 336 -24.68 -10.48 -4.47
CA GLN A 336 -23.33 -10.65 -5.01
C GLN A 336 -22.37 -9.51 -4.65
N ARG A 337 -22.83 -8.53 -3.88
CA ARG A 337 -22.00 -7.40 -3.48
C ARG A 337 -20.76 -7.87 -2.71
N VAL A 338 -19.58 -7.35 -3.08
CA VAL A 338 -18.31 -7.72 -2.46
C VAL A 338 -17.96 -6.82 -1.29
N THR A 339 -18.19 -5.50 -1.42
CA THR A 339 -17.89 -4.55 -0.34
C THR A 339 -18.78 -3.32 -0.37
N ASP A 340 -18.98 -2.74 0.81
CA ASP A 340 -19.67 -1.45 1.00
C ASP A 340 -18.73 -0.24 0.96
N GLY A 341 -17.39 -0.47 0.91
CA GLY A 341 -16.42 0.60 1.10
C GLY A 341 -15.71 1.04 -0.19
N TRP A 342 -15.22 2.27 -0.23
CA TRP A 342 -14.20 2.87 -1.11
C TRP A 342 -14.32 2.70 -2.63
N TYR A 343 -15.42 2.15 -3.17
CA TYR A 343 -15.58 1.87 -4.59
C TYR A 343 -15.65 3.12 -5.48
N ASN A 344 -15.90 4.30 -4.93
CA ASN A 344 -15.89 5.59 -5.65
C ASN A 344 -14.51 6.20 -5.84
N ALA A 345 -13.45 5.55 -5.37
CA ALA A 345 -12.06 5.96 -5.53
C ALA A 345 -11.19 4.92 -6.23
N GLY A 346 -11.75 3.78 -6.64
CA GLY A 346 -11.08 2.78 -7.47
C GLY A 346 -10.78 3.28 -8.88
N LEU A 347 -10.36 2.38 -9.76
CA LEU A 347 -10.01 2.71 -11.16
C LEU A 347 -11.01 2.12 -12.17
N PHE A 348 -12.24 1.84 -11.73
CA PHE A 348 -13.34 1.39 -12.56
C PHE A 348 -14.64 2.08 -12.15
N ASP A 349 -15.43 2.48 -13.14
CA ASP A 349 -16.76 3.05 -12.93
C ASP A 349 -17.77 1.94 -12.57
N ASN A 350 -18.43 2.08 -11.43
CA ASN A 350 -19.36 1.07 -10.92
C ASN A 350 -20.65 0.92 -11.76
N ALA A 351 -21.05 1.95 -12.49
CA ALA A 351 -22.27 1.90 -13.30
C ALA A 351 -22.03 1.18 -14.64
N THR A 352 -20.83 1.30 -15.19
CA THR A 352 -20.50 0.81 -16.53
C THR A 352 -19.44 -0.30 -16.53
N GLY A 353 -18.67 -0.45 -15.47
CA GLY A 353 -17.50 -1.33 -15.41
C GLY A 353 -16.31 -0.86 -16.24
N ALA A 354 -16.38 0.33 -16.83
CA ALA A 354 -15.32 0.89 -17.65
C ALA A 354 -14.14 1.34 -16.77
N ALA A 355 -12.92 1.08 -17.25
CA ALA A 355 -11.71 1.57 -16.59
C ALA A 355 -11.68 3.11 -16.65
N GLU A 356 -11.35 3.72 -15.52
CA GLU A 356 -11.12 5.16 -15.42
C GLU A 356 -9.85 5.58 -16.18
N PRO A 357 -9.81 6.76 -16.80
CA PRO A 357 -8.65 7.21 -17.57
C PRO A 357 -7.34 7.26 -16.76
N ALA A 358 -7.42 7.40 -15.44
CA ALA A 358 -6.27 7.40 -14.52
C ALA A 358 -5.42 6.12 -14.62
N ILE A 359 -6.04 4.97 -14.92
CA ILE A 359 -5.34 3.67 -15.03
C ILE A 359 -4.24 3.69 -16.10
N LYS A 360 -4.44 4.45 -17.18
CA LYS A 360 -3.49 4.53 -18.32
C LYS A 360 -2.32 5.47 -18.05
N VAL A 361 -2.44 6.41 -17.11
CA VAL A 361 -1.39 7.39 -16.83
C VAL A 361 -0.48 6.98 -15.67
N LEU A 362 -0.90 6.04 -14.81
CA LEU A 362 -0.11 5.57 -13.68
C LEU A 362 1.30 5.10 -14.07
N LYS A 363 1.46 4.43 -15.22
CA LYS A 363 2.76 4.01 -15.76
C LYS A 363 3.77 5.15 -15.96
N ASN A 364 3.30 6.41 -16.09
CA ASN A 364 4.18 7.57 -16.25
C ASN A 364 5.06 7.80 -15.01
N PHE A 365 4.70 7.23 -13.85
CA PHE A 365 5.55 7.21 -12.67
C PHE A 365 6.88 6.47 -12.88
N LEU A 366 6.90 5.47 -13.78
CA LEU A 366 8.11 4.68 -14.09
C LEU A 366 9.12 5.44 -14.96
N VAL A 367 8.69 6.52 -15.63
CA VAL A 367 9.55 7.30 -16.53
C VAL A 367 10.49 8.17 -15.68
N THR A 368 11.75 7.75 -15.60
CA THR A 368 12.84 8.57 -15.06
C THR A 368 13.46 9.33 -16.24
N ASP A 369 13.32 10.64 -16.25
CA ASP A 369 13.93 11.63 -17.12
C ASP A 369 12.97 12.34 -18.08
N LYS A 370 12.49 13.51 -17.66
CA LYS A 370 12.55 14.65 -18.57
C LYS A 370 14.02 14.99 -18.71
N ILE A 371 14.68 14.54 -19.81
CA ILE A 371 15.97 15.09 -20.22
C ILE A 371 15.69 16.57 -20.48
N ASP A 372 16.12 17.45 -19.59
CA ASP A 372 16.24 18.87 -19.91
C ASP A 372 17.24 18.94 -21.07
N ILE A 373 16.71 19.02 -22.29
CA ILE A 373 17.51 19.42 -23.45
C ILE A 373 17.80 20.89 -23.22
N PRO A 374 19.05 21.30 -22.95
CA PRO A 374 19.37 22.71 -22.84
C PRO A 374 18.95 23.36 -24.16
N SER A 375 18.11 24.40 -24.08
CA SER A 375 17.79 25.22 -25.23
C SER A 375 19.11 25.81 -25.75
N VAL A 376 19.59 25.28 -26.88
CA VAL A 376 20.71 25.90 -27.62
C VAL A 376 20.14 27.20 -28.18
N ASN A 377 20.41 28.30 -27.49
CA ASN A 377 20.21 29.63 -28.05
C ASN A 377 21.16 29.74 -29.24
N ALA A 378 20.60 29.69 -30.46
CA ALA A 378 21.31 30.09 -31.67
C ALA A 378 21.48 31.61 -31.63
N THR A 379 22.71 32.06 -31.49
CA THR A 379 23.12 33.42 -31.81
C THR A 379 23.35 33.56 -33.33
#